data_7210b5b8343bd1fd01be4923ee3395e0
#
_entry.id   7210b5b8343bd1fd01be4923ee3395e0
#
_cell.length_a   1.000
_cell.length_b   1.000
_cell.length_c   1.000
_cell.angle_alpha   90.00
_cell.angle_beta   90.00
_cell.angle_gamma   90.00
#
_symmetry.space_group_name_H-M   'P 1'
#
loop_
_entity.id
_entity.type
_entity.pdbx_description
1 polymer ?
#
loop_
_entity_poly.entity_id
_entity_poly.type
_entity_poly.pdbx_seq_one_letter_code
_entity_poly.pdbx_strand_id
1 'polypeptide(L)'
;IGGTKRISSVAQVVVPFMALVYVVTVLIILLTHLGEIPAALATIVQSAFGLRAAAGGTLGAILVAMQKGIARGIFSNEAGLGSAPIAAATAKTDEPVAQGLVSMMGTVIDTLIICTMTGLSIIITDTWNIGLDGVDVTTRAFQIGLPFPERVSSFLLMLCLVFFAFTTILGWNYY
;
A
#
# COMPACT_ATOMS: atom_id res chain seq x y z
N ILE A 1 2.25 7.08 26.99
CA ILE A 1 1.23 8.03 27.41
C ILE A 1 -0.15 7.34 27.37
N GLY A 2 -0.49 6.56 28.38
CA GLY A 2 -1.80 5.89 28.55
C GLY A 2 -1.83 4.40 28.26
N GLY A 3 -0.69 3.78 27.98
CA GLY A 3 -0.55 2.33 27.82
C GLY A 3 -1.19 1.75 26.54
N THR A 4 -1.04 0.45 26.39
CA THR A 4 -1.45 -0.31 25.21
C THR A 4 -2.95 -0.19 24.90
N LYS A 5 -3.81 -0.10 25.92
CA LYS A 5 -5.27 0.07 25.75
C LYS A 5 -5.63 1.37 25.04
N ARG A 6 -4.92 2.46 25.33
CA ARG A 6 -5.21 3.76 24.73
C ARG A 6 -4.68 3.85 23.30
N ILE A 7 -3.52 3.25 23.03
CA ILE A 7 -2.97 3.10 21.67
C ILE A 7 -3.97 2.32 20.80
N SER A 8 -4.44 1.18 21.27
CA SER A 8 -5.41 0.37 20.55
C SER A 8 -6.72 1.12 20.28
N SER A 9 -7.26 1.86 21.28
CA SER A 9 -8.49 2.63 21.10
C SER A 9 -8.36 3.75 20.05
N VAL A 10 -7.22 4.42 19.97
CA VAL A 10 -6.95 5.43 18.95
C VAL A 10 -6.80 4.78 17.58
N ALA A 11 -6.03 3.69 17.48
CA ALA A 11 -5.83 2.97 16.24
C ALA A 11 -7.15 2.44 15.64
N GLN A 12 -8.06 1.92 16.47
CA GLN A 12 -9.36 1.40 16.03
C GLN A 12 -10.22 2.45 15.29
N VAL A 13 -10.04 3.73 15.56
CA VAL A 13 -10.78 4.81 14.88
C VAL A 13 -9.98 5.38 13.73
N VAL A 14 -8.70 5.65 13.95
CA VAL A 14 -7.85 6.32 12.96
C VAL A 14 -7.57 5.44 11.75
N VAL A 15 -7.29 4.15 11.95
CA VAL A 15 -6.95 3.23 10.86
C VAL A 15 -8.09 3.06 9.85
N PRO A 16 -9.34 2.73 10.26
CA PRO A 16 -10.44 2.64 9.30
C PRO A 16 -10.72 3.96 8.59
N PHE A 17 -10.64 5.08 9.30
CA PHE A 17 -10.86 6.40 8.71
C PHE A 17 -9.83 6.72 7.62
N MET A 18 -8.54 6.55 7.91
CA MET A 18 -7.48 6.80 6.92
C MET A 18 -7.60 5.86 5.71
N ALA A 19 -7.87 4.57 5.97
CA ALA A 19 -8.04 3.59 4.91
C ALA A 19 -9.22 3.95 4.00
N LEU A 20 -10.35 4.37 4.59
CA LEU A 20 -11.52 4.82 3.83
C LEU A 20 -11.19 6.03 2.95
N VAL A 21 -10.56 7.08 3.52
CA VAL A 21 -10.18 8.28 2.77
C VAL A 21 -9.25 7.92 1.62
N TYR A 22 -8.24 7.09 1.87
CA TYR A 22 -7.31 6.65 0.86
C TYR A 22 -7.98 5.86 -0.26
N VAL A 23 -8.77 4.84 0.09
CA VAL A 23 -9.49 3.99 -0.86
C VAL A 23 -10.45 4.80 -1.70
N VAL A 24 -11.23 5.71 -1.09
CA VAL A 24 -12.14 6.60 -1.84
C VAL A 24 -11.37 7.48 -2.81
N THR A 25 -10.26 8.08 -2.39
CA THR A 25 -9.44 8.94 -3.24
C THR A 25 -8.88 8.16 -4.45
N VAL A 26 -8.35 6.97 -4.21
CA VAL A 26 -7.81 6.12 -5.29
C VAL A 26 -8.92 5.58 -6.18
N LEU A 27 -10.08 5.24 -5.63
CA LEU A 27 -11.26 4.85 -6.42
C LEU A 27 -11.69 5.96 -7.39
N ILE A 28 -11.62 7.22 -6.99
CA ILE A 28 -11.92 8.35 -7.90
C ILE A 28 -10.96 8.31 -9.10
N ILE A 29 -9.66 8.10 -8.88
CA ILE A 29 -8.67 7.97 -9.96
C ILE A 29 -9.05 6.81 -10.89
N LEU A 30 -9.31 5.63 -10.33
CA LEU A 30 -9.62 4.45 -11.12
C LEU A 30 -10.93 4.57 -11.89
N LEU A 31 -11.96 5.17 -11.29
CA LEU A 31 -13.26 5.37 -11.92
C LEU A 31 -13.20 6.42 -13.05
N THR A 32 -12.39 7.45 -12.91
CA THR A 32 -12.20 8.46 -13.96
C THR A 32 -11.37 7.92 -15.14
N HIS A 33 -10.57 6.85 -14.93
CA HIS A 33 -9.71 6.24 -15.93
C HIS A 33 -10.06 4.76 -16.20
N LEU A 34 -11.33 4.38 -16.08
CA LEU A 34 -11.78 2.98 -16.24
C LEU A 34 -11.31 2.33 -17.54
N GLY A 35 -11.29 3.10 -18.64
CA GLY A 35 -10.87 2.61 -19.95
C GLY A 35 -9.38 2.22 -20.03
N GLU A 36 -8.56 2.74 -19.12
CA GLU A 36 -7.11 2.50 -19.11
C GLU A 36 -6.70 1.32 -18.22
N ILE A 37 -7.61 0.85 -17.34
CA ILE A 37 -7.34 -0.26 -16.43
C ILE A 37 -6.89 -1.54 -17.15
N PRO A 38 -7.56 -1.99 -18.24
CA PRO A 38 -7.12 -3.19 -18.96
C PRO A 38 -5.73 -3.05 -19.57
N ALA A 39 -5.41 -1.87 -20.10
CA ALA A 39 -4.08 -1.57 -20.66
C ALA A 39 -3.01 -1.54 -19.57
N ALA A 40 -3.31 -0.97 -18.40
CA ALA A 40 -2.41 -0.95 -17.26
C ALA A 40 -2.11 -2.37 -16.75
N LEU A 41 -3.13 -3.21 -16.60
CA LEU A 41 -2.96 -4.62 -16.25
C LEU A 41 -2.12 -5.39 -17.28
N ALA A 42 -2.38 -5.17 -18.57
CA ALA A 42 -1.59 -5.77 -19.64
C ALA A 42 -0.12 -5.32 -19.55
N THR A 43 0.14 -4.04 -19.27
CA THR A 43 1.49 -3.49 -19.08
C THR A 43 2.22 -4.16 -17.92
N ILE A 44 1.54 -4.37 -16.79
CA ILE A 44 2.10 -5.06 -15.61
C ILE A 44 2.51 -6.49 -16.00
N VAL A 45 1.60 -7.25 -16.61
CA VAL A 45 1.85 -8.65 -16.97
C VAL A 45 2.94 -8.75 -18.05
N GLN A 46 2.88 -7.92 -19.09
CA GLN A 46 3.90 -7.90 -20.15
C GLN A 46 5.28 -7.48 -19.63
N SER A 47 5.33 -6.56 -18.67
CA SER A 47 6.59 -6.15 -18.05
C SER A 47 7.19 -7.24 -17.17
N ALA A 48 6.34 -8.03 -16.50
CA ALA A 48 6.79 -9.14 -15.66
C ALA A 48 7.30 -10.34 -16.48
N PHE A 49 6.64 -10.65 -17.61
CA PHE A 49 6.93 -11.86 -18.40
C PHE A 49 7.44 -11.56 -19.82
N GLY A 50 7.50 -10.31 -20.21
CA GLY A 50 7.77 -9.92 -21.59
C GLY A 50 9.25 -9.73 -21.93
N LEU A 51 9.48 -9.60 -23.25
CA LEU A 51 10.79 -9.41 -23.89
C LEU A 51 11.56 -8.15 -23.45
N ARG A 52 10.93 -7.17 -22.81
CA ARG A 52 11.63 -6.03 -22.20
C ARG A 52 12.51 -6.45 -21.02
N ALA A 53 12.05 -7.42 -20.25
CA ALA A 53 12.90 -8.11 -19.29
C ALA A 53 14.03 -8.89 -20.00
N ALA A 54 13.79 -9.45 -21.18
CA ALA A 54 14.75 -10.24 -21.95
C ALA A 54 15.83 -9.40 -22.66
N ALA A 55 15.57 -8.19 -23.09
CA ALA A 55 16.49 -7.36 -23.86
C ALA A 55 17.48 -6.53 -23.04
N GLY A 56 17.28 -6.41 -21.73
CA GLY A 56 18.05 -5.51 -20.85
C GLY A 56 19.11 -6.15 -19.96
N GLY A 57 19.68 -7.32 -20.33
CA GLY A 57 20.69 -7.99 -19.48
C GLY A 57 20.08 -8.68 -18.26
N THR A 58 19.18 -9.43 -18.49
CA THR A 58 17.94 -9.95 -17.92
C THR A 58 17.96 -10.59 -16.56
N LEU A 59 18.89 -11.46 -16.25
CA LEU A 59 18.90 -12.15 -14.94
C LEU A 59 19.15 -11.17 -13.79
N GLY A 60 20.04 -10.18 -13.99
CA GLY A 60 20.31 -9.18 -12.96
C GLY A 60 19.13 -8.27 -12.68
N ALA A 61 18.42 -7.80 -13.70
CA ALA A 61 17.25 -6.94 -13.55
C ALA A 61 16.09 -7.69 -12.89
N ILE A 62 15.83 -8.95 -13.25
CA ILE A 62 14.81 -9.79 -12.63
C ILE A 62 15.14 -10.02 -11.16
N LEU A 63 16.37 -10.37 -10.83
CA LEU A 63 16.79 -10.59 -9.44
C LEU A 63 16.64 -9.32 -8.60
N VAL A 64 17.01 -8.16 -9.12
CA VAL A 64 16.85 -6.87 -8.41
C VAL A 64 15.37 -6.55 -8.22
N ALA A 65 14.54 -6.72 -9.25
CA ALA A 65 13.10 -6.49 -9.15
C ALA A 65 12.43 -7.44 -8.14
N MET A 66 12.78 -8.71 -8.18
CA MET A 66 12.31 -9.70 -7.20
C MET A 66 12.77 -9.34 -5.77
N GLN A 67 14.05 -9.03 -5.59
CA GLN A 67 14.60 -8.66 -4.29
C GLN A 67 13.89 -7.42 -3.72
N LYS A 68 13.70 -6.37 -4.54
CA LYS A 68 13.00 -5.15 -4.12
C LYS A 68 11.53 -5.40 -3.83
N GLY A 69 10.83 -6.14 -4.68
CA GLY A 69 9.42 -6.49 -4.51
C GLY A 69 9.17 -7.36 -3.28
N ILE A 70 9.95 -8.43 -3.12
CA ILE A 70 9.83 -9.35 -1.98
C ILE A 70 10.14 -8.60 -0.67
N ALA A 71 11.22 -7.80 -0.64
CA ALA A 71 11.59 -7.03 0.56
C ALA A 71 10.46 -6.06 0.97
N ARG A 72 9.83 -5.38 0.01
CA ARG A 72 8.71 -4.48 0.30
C ARG A 72 7.46 -5.22 0.77
N GLY A 73 7.12 -6.35 0.14
CA GLY A 73 5.98 -7.18 0.55
C GLY A 73 6.17 -7.77 1.96
N ILE A 74 7.36 -8.27 2.28
CA ILE A 74 7.68 -8.77 3.62
C ILE A 74 7.53 -7.66 4.66
N PHE A 75 8.04 -6.46 4.37
CA PHE A 75 7.99 -5.34 5.29
C PHE A 75 6.56 -4.82 5.49
N SER A 76 5.79 -4.68 4.42
CA SER A 76 4.39 -4.21 4.47
C SER A 76 3.48 -5.13 5.30
N ASN A 77 3.67 -6.44 5.15
CA ASN A 77 2.86 -7.45 5.85
C ASN A 77 3.47 -7.92 7.18
N GLU A 78 4.57 -7.30 7.62
CA GLU A 78 5.32 -7.69 8.83
C GLU A 78 5.70 -9.19 8.84
N ALA A 79 5.85 -9.79 7.66
CA ALA A 79 6.08 -11.23 7.50
C ALA A 79 7.50 -11.60 7.97
N GLY A 80 7.59 -12.42 9.01
CA GLY A 80 8.86 -12.87 9.56
C GLY A 80 9.60 -11.87 10.44
N LEU A 81 9.04 -10.68 10.69
CA LEU A 81 9.67 -9.66 11.56
C LEU A 81 9.46 -9.96 13.06
N GLY A 82 8.49 -10.82 13.40
CA GLY A 82 8.18 -11.16 14.80
C GLY A 82 7.21 -10.19 15.48
N SER A 83 6.89 -9.07 14.88
CA SER A 83 5.96 -8.05 15.41
C SER A 83 4.50 -8.51 15.40
N ALA A 84 4.04 -9.12 14.32
CA ALA A 84 2.66 -9.60 14.20
C ALA A 84 2.23 -10.57 15.31
N PRO A 85 3.04 -11.56 15.74
CA PRO A 85 2.71 -12.40 16.91
C PRO A 85 2.58 -11.62 18.21
N ILE A 86 3.36 -10.57 18.42
CA ILE A 86 3.29 -9.74 19.63
C ILE A 86 1.94 -9.02 19.69
N ALA A 87 1.49 -8.43 18.57
CA ALA A 87 0.17 -7.82 18.47
C ALA A 87 -0.94 -8.86 18.67
N ALA A 88 -0.82 -10.03 18.04
CA ALA A 88 -1.79 -11.12 18.16
C ALA A 88 -1.93 -11.65 19.59
N ALA A 89 -0.84 -11.64 20.37
CA ALA A 89 -0.87 -12.09 21.78
C ALA A 89 -1.80 -11.27 22.69
N THR A 90 -2.20 -10.06 22.29
CA THR A 90 -3.13 -9.22 23.03
C THR A 90 -4.59 -9.38 22.61
N ALA A 91 -4.85 -10.22 21.63
CA ALA A 91 -6.21 -10.51 21.18
C ALA A 91 -7.04 -11.15 22.29
N LYS A 92 -8.28 -10.73 22.38
CA LYS A 92 -9.25 -11.30 23.31
C LYS A 92 -10.01 -12.44 22.64
N THR A 93 -9.34 -13.54 22.41
CA THR A 93 -9.94 -14.74 21.83
C THR A 93 -9.29 -15.98 22.44
N ASP A 94 -10.10 -17.01 22.66
CA ASP A 94 -9.64 -18.32 23.12
C ASP A 94 -9.36 -19.26 21.94
N GLU A 95 -9.63 -18.80 20.69
CA GLU A 95 -9.49 -19.59 19.49
C GLU A 95 -8.35 -19.07 18.60
N PRO A 96 -7.21 -19.79 18.50
CA PRO A 96 -6.08 -19.42 17.65
C PRO A 96 -6.43 -19.28 16.17
N VAL A 97 -7.36 -20.10 15.69
CA VAL A 97 -7.81 -20.09 14.28
C VAL A 97 -8.53 -18.77 13.96
N ALA A 98 -9.41 -18.31 14.86
CA ALA A 98 -10.12 -17.04 14.70
C ALA A 98 -9.14 -15.86 14.60
N GLN A 99 -8.12 -15.83 15.46
CA GLN A 99 -7.08 -14.80 15.40
C GLN A 99 -6.25 -14.89 14.11
N GLY A 100 -5.93 -16.10 13.65
CA GLY A 100 -5.23 -16.32 12.39
C GLY A 100 -6.00 -15.77 11.18
N LEU A 101 -7.32 -15.99 11.14
CA LEU A 101 -8.20 -15.45 10.08
C LEU A 101 -8.25 -13.91 10.09
N VAL A 102 -8.32 -13.30 11.26
CA VAL A 102 -8.31 -11.84 11.40
C VAL A 102 -6.97 -11.27 10.91
N SER A 103 -5.85 -11.87 11.28
CA SER A 103 -4.52 -11.44 10.82
C SER A 103 -4.36 -11.58 9.30
N MET A 104 -4.90 -12.66 8.72
CA MET A 104 -4.90 -12.87 7.27
C MET A 104 -5.69 -11.78 6.53
N MET A 105 -6.81 -11.32 7.07
CA MET A 105 -7.60 -10.24 6.47
C MET A 105 -6.81 -8.94 6.34
N GLY A 106 -5.94 -8.62 7.30
CA GLY A 106 -5.05 -7.48 7.21
C GLY A 106 -4.15 -7.55 5.96
N THR A 107 -3.50 -8.68 5.73
CA THR A 107 -2.66 -8.93 4.55
C THR A 107 -3.45 -8.84 3.24
N VAL A 108 -4.68 -9.39 3.21
CA VAL A 108 -5.56 -9.33 2.03
C VAL A 108 -5.91 -7.88 1.70
N ILE A 109 -6.31 -7.09 2.68
CA ILE A 109 -6.69 -5.69 2.48
C ILE A 109 -5.49 -4.86 2.03
N ASP A 110 -4.35 -4.99 2.70
CA ASP A 110 -3.14 -4.22 2.38
C ASP A 110 -2.62 -4.59 0.98
N THR A 111 -2.40 -5.85 0.71
CA THR A 111 -1.70 -6.29 -0.50
C THR A 111 -2.63 -6.38 -1.71
N LEU A 112 -3.80 -7.03 -1.58
CA LEU A 112 -4.68 -7.25 -2.74
C LEU A 112 -5.54 -6.03 -3.05
N ILE A 113 -5.85 -5.18 -2.07
CA ILE A 113 -6.69 -4.00 -2.31
C ILE A 113 -5.81 -2.75 -2.41
N ILE A 114 -5.20 -2.32 -1.33
CA ILE A 114 -4.52 -1.03 -1.26
C ILE A 114 -3.32 -0.96 -2.20
N CYS A 115 -2.43 -1.96 -2.17
CA CYS A 115 -1.25 -1.97 -3.03
C CYS A 115 -1.61 -2.10 -4.51
N THR A 116 -2.62 -2.92 -4.86
CA THR A 116 -3.08 -3.05 -6.26
C THR A 116 -3.67 -1.75 -6.78
N MET A 117 -4.54 -1.11 -6.00
CA MET A 117 -5.14 0.18 -6.35
C MET A 117 -4.09 1.26 -6.55
N THR A 118 -3.11 1.34 -5.64
CA THR A 118 -1.99 2.28 -5.73
C THR A 118 -1.14 2.03 -6.97
N GLY A 119 -0.77 0.77 -7.20
CA GLY A 119 0.02 0.38 -8.37
C GLY A 119 -0.68 0.68 -9.69
N LEU A 120 -1.99 0.40 -9.78
CA LEU A 120 -2.80 0.76 -10.96
C LEU A 120 -2.82 2.28 -11.18
N SER A 121 -3.00 3.07 -10.13
CA SER A 121 -3.00 4.54 -10.25
C SER A 121 -1.68 5.07 -10.78
N ILE A 122 -0.54 4.53 -10.33
CA ILE A 122 0.80 4.90 -10.79
C ILE A 122 1.00 4.53 -12.27
N ILE A 123 0.51 3.37 -12.70
CA ILE A 123 0.68 2.91 -14.10
C ILE A 123 -0.26 3.65 -15.04
N ILE A 124 -1.51 3.85 -14.67
CA ILE A 124 -2.49 4.60 -15.46
C ILE A 124 -2.02 6.04 -15.69
N THR A 125 -1.42 6.68 -14.69
CA THR A 125 -0.90 8.05 -14.80
C THR A 125 0.51 8.14 -15.41
N ASP A 126 1.10 7.01 -15.79
CA ASP A 126 2.45 6.87 -16.39
C ASP A 126 3.57 7.51 -15.55
N THR A 127 3.38 7.59 -14.23
CA THR A 127 4.35 8.23 -13.32
C THR A 127 5.49 7.32 -12.87
N TRP A 128 5.44 6.04 -13.21
CA TRP A 128 6.46 5.06 -12.85
C TRP A 128 7.78 5.23 -13.61
N ASN A 129 7.79 5.92 -14.76
CA ASN A 129 8.95 6.05 -15.65
C ASN A 129 9.57 7.45 -15.68
N ILE A 130 9.09 8.40 -14.87
CA ILE A 130 9.56 9.80 -14.87
C ILE A 130 10.76 10.06 -13.93
N GLY A 131 11.35 9.01 -13.35
CA GLY A 131 12.56 9.12 -12.54
C GLY A 131 12.33 9.65 -11.13
N LEU A 132 11.09 9.61 -10.62
CA LEU A 132 10.75 9.91 -9.24
C LEU A 132 10.84 8.64 -8.38
N ASP A 133 11.08 8.81 -7.09
CA ASP A 133 11.18 7.74 -6.12
C ASP A 133 10.19 7.87 -4.95
N GLY A 134 9.78 6.74 -4.40
CA GLY A 134 9.01 6.68 -3.15
C GLY A 134 7.69 7.43 -3.21
N VAL A 135 7.49 8.35 -2.27
CA VAL A 135 6.25 9.12 -2.10
C VAL A 135 5.99 10.07 -3.28
N ASP A 136 7.04 10.58 -3.91
CA ASP A 136 6.90 11.56 -4.99
C ASP A 136 6.21 10.96 -6.22
N VAL A 137 6.45 9.67 -6.52
CA VAL A 137 5.74 8.93 -7.57
C VAL A 137 4.23 8.94 -7.31
N THR A 138 3.82 8.57 -6.09
CA THR A 138 2.41 8.52 -5.72
C THR A 138 1.79 9.92 -5.68
N THR A 139 2.54 10.92 -5.20
CA THR A 139 2.09 12.31 -5.19
C THR A 139 1.80 12.80 -6.60
N ARG A 140 2.69 12.50 -7.53
CA ARG A 140 2.51 12.88 -8.93
C ARG A 140 1.36 12.13 -9.59
N ALA A 141 1.19 10.83 -9.28
CA ALA A 141 0.05 10.05 -9.73
C ALA A 141 -1.29 10.64 -9.27
N PHE A 142 -1.37 11.09 -8.03
CA PHE A 142 -2.58 11.74 -7.49
C PHE A 142 -2.83 13.12 -8.10
N GLN A 143 -1.77 13.90 -8.37
CA GLN A 143 -1.90 15.20 -9.03
C GLN A 143 -2.46 15.07 -10.45
N ILE A 144 -2.02 14.07 -11.19
CA ILE A 144 -2.44 13.84 -12.58
C ILE A 144 -3.79 13.12 -12.63
N GLY A 145 -3.99 12.10 -11.78
CA GLY A 145 -5.15 11.21 -11.85
C GLY A 145 -6.43 11.76 -11.24
N LEU A 146 -6.34 12.71 -10.29
CA LEU A 146 -7.51 13.27 -9.65
C LEU A 146 -8.09 14.45 -10.43
N PRO A 147 -9.43 14.57 -10.54
CA PRO A 147 -10.09 15.70 -11.20
C PRO A 147 -10.10 16.98 -10.35
N PHE A 148 -9.10 17.15 -9.47
CA PHE A 148 -8.96 18.28 -8.56
C PHE A 148 -7.69 19.09 -8.87
N PRO A 149 -7.62 20.36 -8.43
CA PRO A 149 -6.38 21.12 -8.52
C PRO A 149 -5.21 20.40 -7.82
N GLU A 150 -4.00 20.48 -8.39
CA GLU A 150 -2.80 19.78 -7.88
C GLU A 150 -2.57 19.99 -6.38
N ARG A 151 -2.88 21.18 -5.86
CA ARG A 151 -2.75 21.50 -4.42
C ARG A 151 -3.69 20.67 -3.56
N VAL A 152 -4.93 20.44 -4.02
CA VAL A 152 -5.93 19.64 -3.30
C VAL A 152 -5.54 18.18 -3.35
N SER A 153 -5.12 17.67 -4.51
CA SER A 153 -4.65 16.30 -4.69
C SER A 153 -3.46 15.98 -3.80
N SER A 154 -2.48 16.87 -3.76
CA SER A 154 -1.30 16.73 -2.89
C SER A 154 -1.69 16.80 -1.40
N PHE A 155 -2.61 17.67 -1.03
CA PHE A 155 -3.08 17.78 0.35
C PHE A 155 -3.81 16.51 0.81
N LEU A 156 -4.66 15.93 -0.03
CA LEU A 156 -5.36 14.68 0.27
C LEU A 156 -4.38 13.53 0.50
N LEU A 157 -3.39 13.39 -0.38
CA LEU A 157 -2.37 12.36 -0.19
C LEU A 157 -1.52 12.63 1.06
N MET A 158 -1.09 13.86 1.28
CA MET A 158 -0.30 14.22 2.47
C MET A 158 -1.08 13.92 3.75
N LEU A 159 -2.38 14.23 3.77
CA LEU A 159 -3.26 13.90 4.91
C LEU A 159 -3.27 12.39 5.18
N CYS A 160 -3.45 11.59 4.13
CA CYS A 160 -3.40 10.13 4.25
C CYS A 160 -2.04 9.67 4.79
N LEU A 161 -0.94 10.18 4.24
CA LEU A 161 0.42 9.82 4.66
C LEU A 161 0.71 10.18 6.12
N VAL A 162 0.22 11.32 6.59
CA VAL A 162 0.34 11.71 8.01
C VAL A 162 -0.38 10.71 8.91
N PHE A 163 -1.58 10.30 8.54
CA PHE A 163 -2.30 9.26 9.30
C PHE A 163 -1.62 7.91 9.23
N PHE A 164 -1.12 7.49 8.07
CA PHE A 164 -0.35 6.24 7.92
C PHE A 164 0.92 6.27 8.78
N ALA A 165 1.69 7.35 8.73
CA ALA A 165 2.88 7.52 9.55
C ALA A 165 2.55 7.51 11.05
N PHE A 166 1.51 8.21 11.45
CA PHE A 166 1.05 8.27 12.83
C PHE A 166 0.65 6.88 13.37
N THR A 167 -0.16 6.14 12.60
CA THR A 167 -0.56 4.78 13.00
C THR A 167 0.59 3.80 13.02
N THR A 168 1.56 3.94 12.10
CA THR A 168 2.79 3.15 12.09
C THR A 168 3.62 3.42 13.36
N ILE A 169 3.81 4.70 13.73
CA ILE A 169 4.51 5.07 14.97
C ILE A 169 3.78 4.49 16.19
N LEU A 170 2.45 4.56 16.22
CA LEU A 170 1.67 3.95 17.32
C LEU A 170 1.86 2.43 17.37
N GLY A 171 1.83 1.75 16.24
CA GLY A 171 2.06 0.32 16.14
C GLY A 171 3.45 -0.08 16.64
N TRP A 172 4.50 0.57 16.15
CA TRP A 172 5.86 0.30 16.58
C TRP A 172 6.16 0.64 18.06
N ASN A 173 5.43 1.57 18.64
CA ASN A 173 5.51 1.82 20.09
C ASN A 173 4.73 0.79 20.93
N TYR A 174 3.97 -0.08 20.28
CA TYR A 174 3.26 -1.16 20.95
C TYR A 174 4.14 -2.39 21.21
N TYR A 175 5.16 -2.60 20.35
CA TYR A 175 6.13 -3.68 20.43
C TYR A 175 7.29 -3.33 21.36
#